data_a00a5015bb25c6b9d70add3d776e62fc
#
_entry.id   a00a5015bb25c6b9d70add3d776e62fc
#
_cell.length_a   1.000
_cell.length_b   1.000
_cell.length_c   1.000
_cell.angle_alpha   90.00
_cell.angle_beta   90.00
_cell.angle_gamma   90.00
#
_symmetry.space_group_name_H-M   'P 1'
#
loop_
_entity.id
_entity.type
_entity.pdbx_description
1 polymer ?
#
loop_
_entity_poly.entity_id
_entity_poly.type
_entity_poly.pdbx_seq_one_letter_code
_entity_poly.pdbx_strand_id
1 'polypeptide(L)'
;EVKVGSEVVTAAGQAFAEITELVAHVSEQVQDISQVMQRMSQGSEQIVTSVHTVSNLSEAAMGEAQTVSAATEEQSASMEEIASSSRALANLAQDLQEAVNRFRL
;
A
#
# COMPACT_ATOMS: atom_id res chain seq x y z
N GLU A 1 71.13 -20.73 22.10
CA GLU A 1 70.31 -19.46 22.48
C GLU A 1 70.03 -18.60 21.27
N VAL A 2 70.96 -18.37 20.34
CA VAL A 2 70.74 -17.52 19.15
C VAL A 2 69.67 -18.06 18.18
N LYS A 3 69.62 -19.42 18.04
CA LYS A 3 68.69 -20.09 17.13
C LYS A 3 67.23 -19.99 17.61
N VAL A 4 66.96 -20.10 18.90
CA VAL A 4 65.62 -19.92 19.51
C VAL A 4 65.15 -18.49 19.41
N GLY A 5 66.04 -17.51 19.58
CA GLY A 5 65.72 -16.10 19.37
C GLY A 5 65.29 -15.75 17.93
N SER A 6 65.95 -16.36 16.93
CA SER A 6 65.62 -16.19 15.51
C SER A 6 64.25 -16.80 15.15
N GLU A 7 63.90 -17.96 15.71
CA GLU A 7 62.62 -18.62 15.51
C GLU A 7 61.46 -17.81 16.11
N VAL A 8 61.66 -17.25 17.29
CA VAL A 8 60.66 -16.39 17.93
C VAL A 8 60.43 -15.10 17.14
N VAL A 9 61.48 -14.47 16.63
CA VAL A 9 61.36 -13.26 15.80
C VAL A 9 60.64 -13.57 14.49
N THR A 10 60.92 -14.71 13.86
CA THR A 10 60.24 -15.13 12.63
C THR A 10 58.75 -15.40 12.89
N ALA A 11 58.42 -16.13 13.96
CA ALA A 11 57.04 -16.38 14.34
C ALA A 11 56.26 -15.09 14.67
N ALA A 12 56.89 -14.16 15.37
CA ALA A 12 56.31 -12.84 15.62
C ALA A 12 56.06 -12.07 14.32
N GLY A 13 56.99 -12.10 13.38
CA GLY A 13 56.84 -11.47 12.06
C GLY A 13 55.64 -12.03 11.26
N GLN A 14 55.48 -13.36 11.29
CA GLN A 14 54.31 -14.01 10.65
C GLN A 14 53.01 -13.61 11.33
N ALA A 15 52.95 -13.59 12.66
CA ALA A 15 51.77 -13.16 13.39
C ALA A 15 51.36 -11.70 13.05
N PHE A 16 52.34 -10.81 12.94
CA PHE A 16 52.09 -9.43 12.52
C PHE A 16 51.59 -9.33 11.07
N ALA A 17 52.12 -10.17 10.16
CA ALA A 17 51.63 -10.22 8.78
C ALA A 17 50.17 -10.71 8.72
N GLU A 18 49.81 -11.72 9.46
CA GLU A 18 48.41 -12.21 9.58
C GLU A 18 47.46 -11.14 10.15
N ILE A 19 47.90 -10.42 11.19
CA ILE A 19 47.15 -9.33 11.76
C ILE A 19 46.90 -8.20 10.72
N THR A 20 47.91 -7.87 9.93
CA THR A 20 47.81 -6.87 8.89
C THR A 20 46.77 -7.27 7.81
N GLU A 21 46.78 -8.54 7.42
CA GLU A 21 45.82 -9.10 6.47
C GLU A 21 44.40 -9.08 7.05
N LEU A 22 44.22 -9.48 8.30
CA LEU A 22 42.94 -9.42 9.00
C LEU A 22 42.40 -7.96 9.09
N VAL A 23 43.27 -7.01 9.40
CA VAL A 23 42.88 -5.58 9.45
C VAL A 23 42.43 -5.09 8.07
N ALA A 24 43.13 -5.51 7.00
CA ALA A 24 42.69 -5.16 5.62
C ALA A 24 41.33 -5.75 5.30
N HIS A 25 41.06 -6.99 5.66
CA HIS A 25 39.74 -7.62 5.50
C HIS A 25 38.65 -6.90 6.29
N VAL A 26 38.90 -6.57 7.53
CA VAL A 26 37.95 -5.79 8.35
C VAL A 26 37.65 -4.42 7.72
N SER A 27 38.68 -3.75 7.18
CA SER A 27 38.49 -2.48 6.49
C SER A 27 37.60 -2.60 5.24
N GLU A 28 37.79 -3.64 4.45
CA GLU A 28 36.91 -3.96 3.31
C GLU A 28 35.46 -4.22 3.73
N GLN A 29 35.28 -5.04 4.77
CA GLN A 29 33.94 -5.31 5.31
C GLN A 29 33.23 -4.05 5.83
N VAL A 30 33.97 -3.13 6.46
CA VAL A 30 33.42 -1.84 6.91
C VAL A 30 32.96 -0.99 5.72
N GLN A 31 33.72 -0.99 4.60
CA GLN A 31 33.30 -0.31 3.38
C GLN A 31 32.01 -0.91 2.80
N ASP A 32 31.91 -2.23 2.74
CA ASP A 32 30.72 -2.93 2.27
C ASP A 32 29.50 -2.61 3.15
N ILE A 33 29.67 -2.60 4.47
CA ILE A 33 28.63 -2.20 5.42
C ILE A 33 28.18 -0.77 5.14
N SER A 34 29.10 0.15 4.89
CA SER A 34 28.78 1.55 4.57
C SER A 34 27.93 1.65 3.30
N GLN A 35 28.25 0.86 2.26
CA GLN A 35 27.44 0.84 1.04
C GLN A 35 26.04 0.26 1.28
N VAL A 36 25.94 -0.79 2.09
CA VAL A 36 24.62 -1.38 2.47
C VAL A 36 23.80 -0.36 3.26
N MET A 37 24.42 0.38 4.18
CA MET A 37 23.74 1.43 4.94
C MET A 37 23.20 2.55 4.05
N GLN A 38 23.96 2.96 3.03
CA GLN A 38 23.48 3.95 2.04
C GLN A 38 22.28 3.44 1.25
N ARG A 39 22.33 2.20 0.77
CA ARG A 39 21.19 1.58 0.06
C ARG A 39 19.97 1.45 0.97
N MET A 40 20.16 1.12 2.24
CA MET A 40 19.09 1.02 3.22
C MET A 40 18.46 2.38 3.50
N SER A 41 19.25 3.46 3.56
CA SER A 41 18.73 4.84 3.68
C SER A 41 17.87 5.21 2.48
N GLN A 42 18.36 4.98 1.26
CA GLN A 42 17.60 5.25 0.03
C GLN A 42 16.31 4.41 -0.05
N GLY A 43 16.38 3.13 0.33
CA GLY A 43 15.20 2.27 0.40
C GLY A 43 14.18 2.76 1.41
N SER A 44 14.62 3.28 2.55
CA SER A 44 13.76 3.87 3.58
C SER A 44 13.04 5.12 3.07
N GLU A 45 13.74 5.99 2.34
CA GLU A 45 13.12 7.18 1.72
C GLU A 45 12.06 6.79 0.67
N GLN A 46 12.32 5.74 -0.11
CA GLN A 46 11.33 5.22 -1.07
C GLN A 46 10.09 4.66 -0.36
N ILE A 47 10.28 3.96 0.76
CA ILE A 47 9.16 3.47 1.57
C ILE A 47 8.32 4.63 2.10
N VAL A 48 8.93 5.67 2.64
CA VAL A 48 8.23 6.87 3.12
C VAL A 48 7.40 7.51 1.99
N THR A 49 7.99 7.66 0.81
CA THR A 49 7.29 8.19 -0.37
C THR A 49 6.10 7.31 -0.78
N SER A 50 6.28 5.99 -0.75
CA SER A 50 5.21 5.03 -1.07
C SER A 50 4.07 5.09 -0.04
N VAL A 51 4.38 5.22 1.24
CA VAL A 51 3.38 5.39 2.31
C VAL A 51 2.58 6.67 2.12
N HIS A 52 3.22 7.79 1.75
CA HIS A 52 2.51 9.02 1.43
C HIS A 52 1.57 8.86 0.23
N THR A 53 2.02 8.16 -0.81
CA THR A 53 1.16 7.88 -1.98
C THR A 53 -0.05 7.04 -1.60
N VAL A 54 0.12 6.00 -0.78
CA VAL A 54 -1.00 5.17 -0.27
C VAL A 54 -1.95 5.98 0.59
N SER A 55 -1.44 6.90 1.42
CA SER A 55 -2.27 7.80 2.23
C SER A 55 -3.15 8.69 1.36
N ASN A 56 -2.56 9.35 0.37
CA ASN A 56 -3.30 10.22 -0.56
C ASN A 56 -4.36 9.44 -1.38
N LEU A 57 -4.00 8.23 -1.82
CA LEU A 57 -4.94 7.36 -2.54
C LEU A 57 -6.11 6.93 -1.63
N SER A 58 -5.83 6.66 -0.36
CA SER A 58 -6.86 6.29 0.61
C SER A 58 -7.83 7.44 0.89
N GLU A 59 -7.33 8.68 0.98
CA GLU A 59 -8.19 9.87 1.12
C GLU A 59 -9.06 10.08 -0.12
N ALA A 60 -8.50 9.93 -1.32
CA ALA A 60 -9.27 10.02 -2.56
C ALA A 60 -10.36 8.93 -2.62
N ALA A 61 -10.02 7.68 -2.28
CA ALA A 61 -10.97 6.58 -2.25
C ALA A 61 -12.12 6.81 -1.23
N MET A 62 -11.83 7.40 -0.08
CA MET A 62 -12.87 7.79 0.88
C MET A 62 -13.80 8.86 0.31
N GLY A 63 -13.26 9.84 -0.40
CA GLY A 63 -14.06 10.89 -1.06
C GLY A 63 -14.99 10.30 -2.14
N GLU A 64 -14.47 9.38 -2.95
CA GLU A 64 -15.28 8.69 -3.95
C GLU A 64 -16.35 7.80 -3.31
N ALA A 65 -16.05 7.10 -2.24
CA ALA A 65 -17.02 6.29 -1.51
C ALA A 65 -18.16 7.13 -0.94
N GLN A 66 -17.87 8.32 -0.43
CA GLN A 66 -18.91 9.27 0.01
C GLN A 66 -19.80 9.72 -1.15
N THR A 67 -19.20 9.99 -2.31
CA THR A 67 -19.96 10.38 -3.52
C THR A 67 -20.88 9.25 -3.98
N VAL A 68 -20.39 8.01 -3.98
CA VAL A 68 -21.20 6.81 -4.30
C VAL A 68 -22.32 6.63 -3.28
N SER A 69 -22.05 6.83 -1.98
CA SER A 69 -23.09 6.75 -0.94
C SER A 69 -24.20 7.76 -1.16
N ALA A 70 -23.86 9.02 -1.44
CA ALA A 70 -24.84 10.06 -1.73
C ALA A 70 -25.66 9.75 -2.99
N ALA A 71 -25.01 9.28 -4.06
CA ALA A 71 -25.70 8.87 -5.29
C ALA A 71 -26.64 7.66 -5.05
N THR A 72 -26.26 6.74 -4.17
CA THR A 72 -27.10 5.59 -3.80
C THR A 72 -28.33 6.03 -3.01
N GLU A 73 -28.20 7.00 -2.11
CA GLU A 73 -29.34 7.57 -1.38
C GLU A 73 -30.31 8.29 -2.33
N GLU A 74 -29.79 9.09 -3.27
CA GLU A 74 -30.61 9.76 -4.29
C GLU A 74 -31.32 8.75 -5.21
N GLN A 75 -30.62 7.70 -5.60
CA GLN A 75 -31.18 6.60 -6.39
C GLN A 75 -32.29 5.87 -5.63
N SER A 76 -32.12 5.63 -4.34
CA SER A 76 -33.13 4.99 -3.49
C SER A 76 -34.39 5.85 -3.40
N ALA A 77 -34.25 7.16 -3.19
CA ALA A 77 -35.37 8.09 -3.18
C ALA A 77 -36.12 8.12 -4.54
N SER A 78 -35.36 8.13 -5.65
CA SER A 78 -35.93 8.06 -6.99
C SER A 78 -36.70 6.75 -7.24
N MET A 79 -36.20 5.65 -6.74
CA MET A 79 -36.86 4.33 -6.83
C MET A 79 -38.18 4.30 -6.03
N GLU A 80 -38.20 4.93 -4.85
CA GLU A 80 -39.43 5.06 -4.06
C GLU A 80 -40.47 5.90 -4.81
N GLU A 81 -40.07 7.00 -5.45
CA GLU A 81 -40.97 7.85 -6.27
C GLU A 81 -41.49 7.11 -7.50
N ILE A 82 -40.62 6.32 -8.19
CA ILE A 82 -41.04 5.47 -9.30
C ILE A 82 -42.03 4.39 -8.82
N ALA A 83 -41.78 3.75 -7.69
CA ALA A 83 -42.69 2.76 -7.12
C ALA A 83 -44.08 3.37 -6.75
N SER A 84 -44.06 4.59 -6.22
CA SER A 84 -45.30 5.34 -5.93
C SER A 84 -46.08 5.67 -7.20
N SER A 85 -45.38 6.20 -8.21
CA SER A 85 -45.96 6.53 -9.52
C SER A 85 -46.51 5.30 -10.24
N SER A 86 -45.79 4.18 -10.15
CA SER A 86 -46.25 2.89 -10.72
C SER A 86 -47.53 2.39 -10.06
N ARG A 87 -47.66 2.52 -8.74
CA ARG A 87 -48.90 2.21 -8.02
C ARG A 87 -50.06 3.12 -8.43
N ALA A 88 -49.81 4.41 -8.57
CA ALA A 88 -50.82 5.34 -9.04
C ALA A 88 -51.29 5.02 -10.46
N LEU A 89 -50.38 4.66 -11.37
CA LEU A 89 -50.70 4.19 -12.73
C LEU A 89 -51.53 2.90 -12.72
N ALA A 90 -51.21 1.96 -11.87
CA ALA A 90 -51.99 0.72 -11.75
C ALA A 90 -53.39 0.96 -11.27
N ASN A 91 -53.58 1.85 -10.28
CA ASN A 91 -54.90 2.26 -9.80
C ASN A 91 -55.71 2.97 -10.90
N LEU A 92 -55.09 3.90 -11.63
CA LEU A 92 -55.71 4.62 -12.75
C LEU A 92 -56.17 3.66 -13.86
N ALA A 93 -55.35 2.64 -14.18
CA ALA A 93 -55.73 1.61 -15.15
C ALA A 93 -56.91 0.79 -14.69
N GLN A 94 -57.02 0.50 -13.40
CA GLN A 94 -58.15 -0.21 -12.81
C GLN A 94 -59.43 0.64 -12.84
N ASP A 95 -59.30 1.90 -12.48
CA ASP A 95 -60.44 2.86 -12.56
C ASP A 95 -60.97 3.03 -14.00
N LEU A 96 -60.04 3.09 -14.97
CA LEU A 96 -60.38 3.13 -16.39
C LEU A 96 -61.12 1.85 -16.84
N GLN A 97 -60.64 0.71 -16.38
CA GLN A 97 -61.28 -0.58 -16.73
C GLN A 97 -62.71 -0.68 -16.15
N GLU A 98 -62.91 -0.20 -14.93
CA GLU A 98 -64.24 -0.12 -14.32
C GLU A 98 -65.16 0.88 -15.08
N ALA A 99 -64.65 2.06 -15.46
CA ALA A 99 -65.41 3.03 -16.24
C ALA A 99 -65.84 2.43 -17.60
N VAL A 100 -64.93 1.77 -18.32
CA VAL A 100 -65.27 1.11 -19.60
C VAL A 100 -66.30 -0.01 -19.40
N ASN A 101 -66.21 -0.76 -18.33
CA ASN A 101 -67.18 -1.82 -18.05
C ASN A 101 -68.59 -1.26 -17.72
N ARG A 102 -68.67 -0.08 -17.11
CA ARG A 102 -69.99 0.61 -16.87
C ARG A 102 -70.62 1.11 -18.16
N PHE A 103 -69.82 1.44 -19.19
CA PHE A 103 -70.34 1.88 -20.50
C PHE A 103 -70.66 0.72 -21.45
N ARG A 104 -70.26 -0.50 -21.12
CA ARG A 104 -70.65 -1.76 -21.82
C ARG A 104 -72.00 -2.22 -21.25
N LEU A 105 -73.04 -1.63 -21.72
CA LEU A 105 -74.40 -2.22 -21.70
C LEU A 105 -74.62 -3.03 -22.96
#